data_b2e43ba92bc61a889c84972582e84c8c
#
_entry.id   b2e43ba92bc61a889c84972582e84c8c
#
_cell.length_a   1.000
_cell.length_b   1.000
_cell.length_c   1.000
_cell.angle_alpha   90.00
_cell.angle_beta   90.00
_cell.angle_gamma   90.00
#
_symmetry.space_group_name_H-M   'P 1'
#
loop_
_entity.id
_entity.type
_entity.pdbx_description
1 polymer ?
#
loop_
_entity_poly.entity_id
_entity_poly.type
_entity_poly.pdbx_seq_one_letter_code
_entity_poly.pdbx_strand_id
1 'polypeptide(L)'
;MSEENSENKKAVIIKKNNKFYKLTDYINLYISDALSHDIKKEFTMIYFDPPFNSDRDYKLSTDSDLGFSDKWTDSEYELFITKIIDKLYNLLKNNGTLYFHISSSCMFIPEKVLRAKFKFVEPIFWKKCRSKNNVKHKLGSTIDIIWKCNKIAKPKFNLVYQAKNAEYLKNSFKNEDSVGNYSLGHLVTENT
;
A
#
# COMPACT_ATOMS: atom_id res chain seq x y z
N MET A 1 -48.02 -17.39 -3.56
CA MET A 1 -47.24 -16.52 -2.69
C MET A 1 -46.19 -17.42 -2.05
N SER A 2 -45.04 -17.51 -2.64
CA SER A 2 -43.88 -18.24 -2.13
C SER A 2 -42.76 -17.22 -1.96
N GLU A 3 -42.43 -16.94 -0.69
CA GLU A 3 -41.30 -16.08 -0.31
C GLU A 3 -40.02 -16.84 -0.67
N GLU A 4 -39.30 -16.37 -1.66
CA GLU A 4 -37.94 -16.79 -1.93
C GLU A 4 -37.00 -16.18 -0.88
N ASN A 5 -36.59 -17.03 0.03
CA ASN A 5 -35.49 -16.77 0.98
C ASN A 5 -34.19 -16.57 0.20
N SER A 6 -33.79 -15.34 -0.01
CA SER A 6 -32.45 -15.00 -0.50
C SER A 6 -31.45 -15.22 0.63
N GLU A 7 -31.02 -16.45 0.84
CA GLU A 7 -29.85 -16.74 1.67
C GLU A 7 -28.62 -16.07 1.10
N ASN A 8 -28.19 -15.05 1.80
CA ASN A 8 -26.92 -14.37 1.63
C ASN A 8 -25.76 -15.40 1.75
N LYS A 9 -25.32 -15.97 0.64
CA LYS A 9 -24.11 -16.81 0.59
C LYS A 9 -22.89 -15.92 0.84
N LYS A 10 -22.59 -15.67 2.12
CA LYS A 10 -21.29 -15.11 2.52
C LYS A 10 -20.21 -16.07 2.01
N ALA A 11 -19.26 -15.51 1.24
CA ALA A 11 -18.11 -16.24 0.76
C ALA A 11 -17.44 -17.03 1.88
N VAL A 12 -17.15 -18.30 1.60
CA VAL A 12 -16.55 -19.22 2.57
C VAL A 12 -15.19 -18.67 3.00
N ILE A 13 -15.12 -18.19 4.22
CA ILE A 13 -13.86 -17.83 4.87
C ILE A 13 -12.99 -19.10 4.89
N ILE A 14 -11.80 -19.01 4.29
CA ILE A 14 -10.76 -20.03 4.42
C ILE A 14 -10.64 -20.36 5.90
N LYS A 15 -10.91 -21.62 6.28
CA LYS A 15 -10.82 -22.07 7.67
C LYS A 15 -9.51 -21.58 8.28
N LYS A 16 -9.59 -20.94 9.46
CA LYS A 16 -8.50 -20.41 10.26
C LYS A 16 -7.46 -21.48 10.63
N ASN A 17 -6.68 -21.95 9.67
CA ASN A 17 -5.49 -22.72 9.95
C ASN A 17 -4.30 -21.77 9.82
N ASN A 18 -3.94 -21.13 10.92
CA ASN A 18 -2.70 -20.37 11.01
C ASN A 18 -1.55 -21.31 10.65
N LYS A 19 -0.97 -21.12 9.46
CA LYS A 19 0.17 -21.90 9.00
C LYS A 19 1.40 -21.02 9.01
N PHE A 20 2.50 -21.58 9.48
CA PHE A 20 3.81 -20.94 9.50
C PHE A 20 4.79 -21.76 8.68
N TYR A 21 5.55 -21.07 7.83
CA TYR A 21 6.62 -21.65 7.03
C TYR A 21 7.88 -20.81 7.19
N LYS A 22 8.96 -21.40 7.68
CA LYS A 22 10.29 -20.79 7.64
C LYS A 22 10.87 -21.07 6.26
N LEU A 23 10.92 -20.04 5.39
CA LEU A 23 11.45 -20.18 4.04
C LEU A 23 12.98 -20.07 4.00
N THR A 24 13.55 -19.17 4.82
CA THR A 24 15.00 -19.02 5.02
C THR A 24 15.24 -18.58 6.46
N ASP A 25 16.49 -18.36 6.84
CA ASP A 25 16.80 -17.79 8.16
C ASP A 25 16.27 -16.38 8.37
N TYR A 26 15.97 -15.68 7.30
CA TYR A 26 15.50 -14.29 7.29
C TYR A 26 14.06 -14.11 6.82
N ILE A 27 13.45 -15.14 6.19
CA ILE A 27 12.12 -15.05 5.57
C ILE A 27 11.18 -16.06 6.23
N ASN A 28 10.11 -15.53 6.79
CA ASN A 28 9.02 -16.32 7.36
C ASN A 28 7.70 -16.00 6.64
N LEU A 29 6.92 -17.03 6.32
CA LEU A 29 5.59 -16.89 5.73
C LEU A 29 4.54 -17.32 6.75
N TYR A 30 3.58 -16.44 7.01
CA TYR A 30 2.41 -16.70 7.85
C TYR A 30 1.16 -16.66 6.99
N ILE A 31 0.36 -17.72 7.03
CA ILE A 31 -0.96 -17.76 6.41
C ILE A 31 -1.98 -17.66 7.52
N SER A 32 -2.52 -16.46 7.72
CA SER A 32 -3.45 -16.16 8.80
C SER A 32 -4.22 -14.88 8.49
N ASP A 33 -5.28 -14.65 9.24
CA ASP A 33 -6.00 -13.38 9.19
C ASP A 33 -5.12 -12.25 9.77
N ALA A 34 -4.97 -11.17 9.00
CA ALA A 34 -4.08 -10.06 9.35
C ALA A 34 -4.51 -9.31 10.64
N LEU A 35 -5.80 -9.28 10.95
CA LEU A 35 -6.30 -8.65 12.18
C LEU A 35 -6.08 -9.50 13.41
N SER A 36 -6.31 -10.81 13.30
CA SER A 36 -6.25 -11.72 14.44
C SER A 36 -4.86 -12.29 14.72
N HIS A 37 -3.93 -12.23 13.74
CA HIS A 37 -2.58 -12.77 13.93
C HIS A 37 -1.79 -11.94 14.96
N ASP A 38 -1.35 -12.59 16.03
CA ASP A 38 -0.53 -11.95 17.08
C ASP A 38 0.94 -11.84 16.63
N ILE A 39 1.37 -10.62 16.34
CA ILE A 39 2.76 -10.30 15.97
C ILE A 39 3.40 -9.56 17.13
N LYS A 40 4.43 -10.14 17.73
CA LYS A 40 5.15 -9.60 18.92
C LYS A 40 6.40 -8.80 18.57
N LYS A 41 6.60 -8.44 17.31
CA LYS A 41 7.80 -7.74 16.83
C LYS A 41 7.42 -6.39 16.22
N GLU A 42 8.26 -5.38 16.45
CA GLU A 42 8.19 -4.11 15.76
C GLU A 42 8.99 -4.15 14.46
N PHE A 43 8.50 -3.45 13.44
CA PHE A 43 9.08 -3.41 12.11
C PHE A 43 9.61 -2.01 11.78
N THR A 44 10.74 -1.96 11.08
CA THR A 44 11.28 -0.71 10.52
C THR A 44 10.56 -0.32 9.24
N MET A 45 10.04 -1.31 8.49
CA MET A 45 9.24 -1.10 7.28
C MET A 45 8.08 -2.09 7.28
N ILE A 46 6.90 -1.59 6.91
CA ILE A 46 5.72 -2.40 6.63
C ILE A 46 5.23 -2.01 5.23
N TYR A 47 5.01 -3.00 4.36
CA TYR A 47 4.24 -2.84 3.13
C TYR A 47 2.94 -3.60 3.30
N PHE A 48 1.82 -2.93 3.11
CA PHE A 48 0.50 -3.49 3.30
C PHE A 48 -0.40 -3.25 2.10
N ASP A 49 -0.97 -4.32 1.59
CA ASP A 49 -1.86 -4.36 0.43
C ASP A 49 -3.20 -4.98 0.87
N PRO A 50 -4.17 -4.17 1.34
CA PRO A 50 -5.47 -4.65 1.82
C PRO A 50 -6.41 -5.02 0.68
N PRO A 51 -7.57 -5.64 0.97
CA PRO A 51 -8.72 -5.60 0.08
C PRO A 51 -9.08 -4.15 -0.30
N PHE A 52 -9.43 -3.91 -1.59
CA PHE A 52 -9.57 -2.54 -2.12
C PHE A 52 -11.00 -2.00 -2.07
N ASN A 53 -11.98 -2.80 -1.62
CA ASN A 53 -13.41 -2.50 -1.77
C ASN A 53 -13.78 -2.28 -3.26
N SER A 54 -13.36 -3.22 -4.10
CA SER A 54 -13.46 -3.09 -5.56
C SER A 54 -14.82 -3.50 -6.14
N ASP A 55 -15.79 -3.83 -5.27
CA ASP A 55 -17.13 -4.35 -5.63
C ASP A 55 -17.06 -5.63 -6.50
N ARG A 56 -16.10 -6.51 -6.19
CA ARG A 56 -15.85 -7.75 -6.94
C ARG A 56 -15.78 -8.95 -6.05
N ASP A 57 -16.21 -10.08 -6.63
CA ASP A 57 -15.93 -11.40 -6.07
C ASP A 57 -14.74 -12.01 -6.82
N TYR A 58 -13.73 -12.41 -6.06
CA TYR A 58 -12.53 -13.04 -6.60
C TYR A 58 -12.60 -14.54 -6.37
N LYS A 59 -12.48 -15.33 -7.46
CA LYS A 59 -12.38 -16.79 -7.40
C LYS A 59 -10.93 -17.22 -7.63
N LEU A 60 -10.48 -18.25 -6.92
CA LEU A 60 -9.12 -18.79 -7.06
C LEU A 60 -8.94 -19.54 -8.38
N SER A 61 -10.01 -20.18 -8.87
CA SER A 61 -10.07 -20.80 -10.21
C SER A 61 -11.51 -20.79 -10.72
N THR A 62 -11.69 -21.04 -12.02
CA THR A 62 -13.02 -21.14 -12.64
C THR A 62 -13.88 -22.26 -12.04
N ASP A 63 -13.23 -23.33 -11.55
CA ASP A 63 -13.88 -24.56 -11.09
C ASP A 63 -13.87 -24.69 -9.56
N SER A 64 -13.47 -23.64 -8.84
CA SER A 64 -13.38 -23.66 -7.38
C SER A 64 -14.41 -22.73 -6.75
N ASP A 65 -15.09 -23.22 -5.71
CA ASP A 65 -15.91 -22.39 -4.83
C ASP A 65 -15.08 -21.56 -3.86
N LEU A 66 -13.75 -21.70 -3.92
CA LEU A 66 -12.83 -20.92 -3.09
C LEU A 66 -12.63 -19.53 -3.71
N GLY A 67 -12.88 -18.53 -2.91
CA GLY A 67 -12.71 -17.13 -3.29
C GLY A 67 -12.93 -16.20 -2.11
N PHE A 68 -12.87 -14.90 -2.37
CA PHE A 68 -13.25 -13.90 -1.40
C PHE A 68 -14.08 -12.80 -2.08
N SER A 69 -14.98 -12.21 -1.31
CA SER A 69 -15.73 -11.04 -1.73
C SER A 69 -15.00 -9.78 -1.27
N ASP A 70 -14.80 -8.86 -2.20
CA ASP A 70 -14.23 -7.53 -1.95
C ASP A 70 -15.31 -6.46 -2.09
N LYS A 71 -16.45 -6.73 -1.44
CA LYS A 71 -17.64 -5.88 -1.41
C LYS A 71 -17.95 -5.50 0.02
N TRP A 72 -17.85 -4.23 0.30
CA TRP A 72 -18.06 -3.66 1.63
C TRP A 72 -18.94 -2.42 1.51
N THR A 73 -19.77 -2.17 2.49
CA THR A 73 -20.29 -0.81 2.69
C THR A 73 -19.17 0.11 3.14
N ASP A 74 -19.28 1.40 2.86
CA ASP A 74 -18.26 2.38 3.25
C ASP A 74 -17.98 2.34 4.76
N SER A 75 -19.01 2.16 5.60
CA SER A 75 -18.87 2.08 7.05
C SER A 75 -18.13 0.82 7.50
N GLU A 76 -18.43 -0.34 6.92
CA GLU A 76 -17.74 -1.60 7.23
C GLU A 76 -16.27 -1.51 6.78
N TYR A 77 -16.02 -0.94 5.60
CA TYR A 77 -14.68 -0.77 5.08
C TYR A 77 -13.86 0.21 5.93
N GLU A 78 -14.43 1.35 6.31
CA GLU A 78 -13.77 2.31 7.20
C GLU A 78 -13.43 1.67 8.57
N LEU A 79 -14.34 0.86 9.13
CA LEU A 79 -14.07 0.15 10.37
C LEU A 79 -12.92 -0.87 10.22
N PHE A 80 -12.90 -1.63 9.13
CA PHE A 80 -11.82 -2.58 8.83
C PHE A 80 -10.49 -1.85 8.67
N ILE A 81 -10.44 -0.79 7.86
CA ILE A 81 -9.24 0.01 7.61
C ILE A 81 -8.72 0.66 8.90
N THR A 82 -9.63 1.16 9.75
CA THR A 82 -9.25 1.73 11.05
C THR A 82 -8.56 0.70 11.93
N LYS A 83 -9.15 -0.48 12.09
CA LYS A 83 -8.57 -1.57 12.91
C LYS A 83 -7.19 -2.02 12.39
N ILE A 84 -7.06 -2.14 11.08
CA ILE A 84 -5.80 -2.55 10.45
C ILE A 84 -4.73 -1.47 10.64
N ILE A 85 -5.05 -0.21 10.37
CA ILE A 85 -4.11 0.90 10.52
C ILE A 85 -3.67 1.06 11.98
N ASP A 86 -4.56 0.92 12.95
CA ASP A 86 -4.22 0.92 14.37
C ASP A 86 -3.21 -0.18 14.71
N LYS A 87 -3.44 -1.40 14.21
CA LYS A 87 -2.53 -2.51 14.40
C LYS A 87 -1.17 -2.24 13.76
N LEU A 88 -1.14 -1.83 12.49
CA LEU A 88 0.10 -1.53 11.76
C LEU A 88 0.88 -0.39 12.41
N TYR A 89 0.19 0.63 12.90
CA TYR A 89 0.80 1.73 13.65
C TYR A 89 1.54 1.21 14.90
N ASN A 90 0.90 0.33 15.68
CA ASN A 90 1.49 -0.22 16.90
C ASN A 90 2.69 -1.16 16.59
N LEU A 91 2.67 -1.86 15.46
CA LEU A 91 3.76 -2.73 15.00
C LEU A 91 4.91 -1.97 14.35
N LEU A 92 4.71 -0.71 13.98
CA LEU A 92 5.74 0.10 13.32
C LEU A 92 6.61 0.80 14.36
N LYS A 93 7.94 0.69 14.23
CA LYS A 93 8.90 1.48 15.03
C LYS A 93 8.68 2.98 14.83
N ASN A 94 9.07 3.81 15.81
CA ASN A 94 8.92 5.26 15.72
C ASN A 94 9.60 5.86 14.48
N ASN A 95 10.78 5.35 14.11
CA ASN A 95 11.51 5.77 12.92
C ASN A 95 11.22 4.90 11.69
N GLY A 96 10.20 4.04 11.75
CA GLY A 96 9.79 3.17 10.67
C GLY A 96 8.90 3.86 9.64
N THR A 97 8.69 3.18 8.51
CA THR A 97 7.82 3.63 7.42
C THR A 97 6.78 2.57 7.09
N LEU A 98 5.52 2.98 7.05
CA LEU A 98 4.42 2.19 6.48
C LEU A 98 4.21 2.61 5.02
N TYR A 99 4.19 1.66 4.11
CA TYR A 99 3.71 1.80 2.74
C TYR A 99 2.37 1.10 2.61
N PHE A 100 1.30 1.88 2.45
CA PHE A 100 -0.06 1.39 2.36
C PHE A 100 -0.54 1.51 0.92
N HIS A 101 -0.71 0.38 0.24
CA HIS A 101 -1.06 0.32 -1.18
C HIS A 101 -2.57 0.23 -1.37
N ILE A 102 -3.12 1.02 -2.28
CA ILE A 102 -4.55 1.03 -2.60
C ILE A 102 -4.79 1.47 -4.05
N SER A 103 -5.88 1.02 -4.64
CA SER A 103 -6.32 1.54 -5.94
C SER A 103 -6.73 3.02 -5.82
N SER A 104 -6.42 3.81 -6.85
CA SER A 104 -6.83 5.22 -6.91
C SER A 104 -8.34 5.43 -6.83
N SER A 105 -9.15 4.43 -7.22
CA SER A 105 -10.61 4.50 -7.10
C SER A 105 -11.15 4.36 -5.67
N CYS A 106 -10.36 3.81 -4.75
CA CYS A 106 -10.78 3.46 -3.39
C CYS A 106 -9.92 4.16 -2.33
N MET A 107 -9.23 5.23 -2.69
CA MET A 107 -8.20 5.85 -1.85
C MET A 107 -8.74 6.70 -0.70
N PHE A 108 -9.96 7.23 -0.78
CA PHE A 108 -10.46 8.27 0.14
C PHE A 108 -10.63 7.80 1.59
N ILE A 109 -11.20 6.60 1.80
CA ILE A 109 -11.37 6.05 3.15
C ILE A 109 -10.02 5.76 3.78
N PRO A 110 -9.08 5.02 3.15
CA PRO A 110 -7.74 4.83 3.69
C PRO A 110 -6.99 6.14 3.94
N GLU A 111 -7.05 7.12 3.02
CA GLU A 111 -6.40 8.41 3.21
C GLU A 111 -6.89 9.12 4.48
N LYS A 112 -8.21 9.22 4.66
CA LYS A 112 -8.82 9.82 5.84
C LYS A 112 -8.28 9.20 7.14
N VAL A 113 -8.27 7.87 7.22
CA VAL A 113 -7.82 7.14 8.41
C VAL A 113 -6.31 7.27 8.61
N LEU A 114 -5.51 7.18 7.54
CA LEU A 114 -4.06 7.34 7.61
C LEU A 114 -3.67 8.73 8.11
N ARG A 115 -4.31 9.81 7.59
CA ARG A 115 -4.05 11.17 8.03
C ARG A 115 -4.51 11.46 9.46
N ALA A 116 -5.54 10.77 9.93
CA ALA A 116 -5.95 10.86 11.34
C ALA A 116 -4.95 10.19 12.29
N LYS A 117 -4.18 9.18 11.81
CA LYS A 117 -3.27 8.37 12.64
C LYS A 117 -1.82 8.79 12.55
N PHE A 118 -1.32 9.08 11.35
CA PHE A 118 0.09 9.38 11.08
C PHE A 118 0.32 10.88 10.93
N LYS A 119 1.43 11.36 11.47
CA LYS A 119 1.81 12.78 11.38
C LYS A 119 2.25 13.18 9.97
N PHE A 120 2.83 12.24 9.21
CA PHE A 120 3.34 12.46 7.85
C PHE A 120 2.74 11.40 6.93
N VAL A 121 2.00 11.83 5.92
CA VAL A 121 1.33 10.97 4.93
C VAL A 121 1.54 11.57 3.56
N GLU A 122 2.31 10.88 2.73
CA GLU A 122 2.72 11.31 1.40
C GLU A 122 2.26 10.29 0.34
N PRO A 123 1.64 10.70 -0.78
CA PRO A 123 1.28 9.78 -1.85
C PRO A 123 2.47 9.48 -2.75
N ILE A 124 2.62 8.22 -3.12
CA ILE A 124 3.46 7.75 -4.21
C ILE A 124 2.52 7.23 -5.29
N PHE A 125 2.60 7.81 -6.49
CA PHE A 125 1.77 7.41 -7.63
C PHE A 125 2.45 6.30 -8.40
N TRP A 126 1.89 5.09 -8.33
CA TRP A 126 2.39 3.94 -9.07
C TRP A 126 1.69 3.81 -10.40
N LYS A 127 2.37 4.13 -11.49
CA LYS A 127 1.86 3.94 -12.85
C LYS A 127 1.94 2.46 -13.23
N LYS A 128 0.78 1.84 -13.48
CA LYS A 128 0.67 0.47 -14.00
C LYS A 128 0.92 0.44 -15.51
N CYS A 129 1.53 -0.64 -16.02
CA CYS A 129 1.84 -0.78 -17.45
C CYS A 129 0.60 -0.79 -18.34
N ARG A 130 -0.53 -1.31 -17.85
CA ARG A 130 -1.79 -1.45 -18.60
C ARG A 130 -3.00 -1.23 -17.69
N SER A 131 -4.07 -0.68 -18.27
CA SER A 131 -5.42 -0.86 -17.75
C SER A 131 -5.87 -2.29 -18.05
N LYS A 132 -6.30 -3.04 -17.02
CA LYS A 132 -6.73 -4.44 -17.20
C LYS A 132 -8.04 -4.62 -17.96
N ASN A 133 -8.80 -3.55 -18.21
CA ASN A 133 -10.16 -3.64 -18.77
C ASN A 133 -10.31 -2.83 -20.06
N ASN A 134 -10.94 -3.43 -21.06
CA ASN A 134 -11.51 -2.72 -22.20
C ASN A 134 -12.71 -1.90 -21.72
N VAL A 135 -12.46 -0.65 -21.32
CA VAL A 135 -13.47 0.20 -20.72
C VAL A 135 -14.11 1.05 -21.82
N LYS A 136 -15.43 0.91 -22.03
CA LYS A 136 -16.13 1.63 -23.08
C LYS A 136 -16.65 3.02 -22.66
N HIS A 137 -16.85 3.25 -21.35
CA HIS A 137 -17.57 4.42 -20.84
C HIS A 137 -16.82 5.23 -19.77
N LYS A 138 -15.56 4.91 -19.51
CA LYS A 138 -14.69 5.64 -18.57
C LYS A 138 -13.22 5.49 -18.96
N LEU A 139 -12.36 6.34 -18.42
CA LEU A 139 -10.92 6.16 -18.55
C LEU A 139 -10.47 4.93 -17.76
N GLY A 140 -9.54 4.15 -18.31
CA GLY A 140 -8.95 3.02 -17.62
C GLY A 140 -8.08 3.49 -16.44
N SER A 141 -8.23 2.83 -15.29
CA SER A 141 -7.37 3.10 -14.13
C SER A 141 -5.98 2.52 -14.37
N THR A 142 -4.98 3.38 -14.53
CA THR A 142 -3.57 3.02 -14.75
C THR A 142 -2.68 3.41 -13.57
N ILE A 143 -3.27 3.94 -12.49
CA ILE A 143 -2.54 4.43 -11.33
C ILE A 143 -3.09 3.77 -10.08
N ASP A 144 -2.20 3.27 -9.24
CA ASP A 144 -2.47 2.98 -7.84
C ASP A 144 -1.73 3.98 -6.94
N ILE A 145 -2.18 4.11 -5.71
CA ILE A 145 -1.58 4.98 -4.71
C ILE A 145 -0.88 4.13 -3.66
N ILE A 146 0.36 4.49 -3.34
CA ILE A 146 1.05 3.94 -2.17
C ILE A 146 1.25 5.09 -1.20
N TRP A 147 0.51 5.07 -0.08
CA TRP A 147 0.66 6.05 0.98
C TRP A 147 1.91 5.73 1.79
N LYS A 148 2.92 6.59 1.73
CA LYS A 148 4.09 6.55 2.61
C LYS A 148 3.76 7.28 3.91
N CYS A 149 3.73 6.55 5.02
CA CYS A 149 3.28 7.05 6.31
C CYS A 149 4.38 6.96 7.36
N ASN A 150 4.61 8.04 8.10
CA ASN A 150 5.63 8.12 9.13
C ASN A 150 5.09 8.77 10.40
N LYS A 151 5.59 8.31 11.57
CA LYS A 151 5.29 8.90 12.88
C LYS A 151 6.09 10.16 13.14
N ILE A 152 7.32 10.25 12.59
CA ILE A 152 8.27 11.34 12.80
C ILE A 152 8.76 11.92 11.48
N ALA A 153 9.28 13.16 11.50
CA ALA A 153 9.72 13.87 10.30
C ALA A 153 10.96 13.26 9.61
N LYS A 154 11.82 12.61 10.39
CA LYS A 154 13.06 11.99 9.88
C LYS A 154 13.05 10.48 10.15
N PRO A 155 12.27 9.69 9.38
CA PRO A 155 12.27 8.24 9.49
C PRO A 155 13.62 7.67 9.01
N LYS A 156 13.87 6.38 9.27
CA LYS A 156 14.99 5.66 8.66
C LYS A 156 14.78 5.61 7.15
N PHE A 157 15.67 6.22 6.40
CA PHE A 157 15.62 6.27 4.94
C PHE A 157 17.02 6.08 4.36
N ASN A 158 17.13 5.18 3.39
CA ASN A 158 18.35 4.99 2.63
C ASN A 158 18.15 5.66 1.26
N LEU A 159 19.02 6.61 0.92
CA LEU A 159 19.00 7.25 -0.38
C LEU A 159 19.24 6.20 -1.47
N VAL A 160 18.40 6.22 -2.48
CA VAL A 160 18.55 5.39 -3.67
C VAL A 160 18.88 6.34 -4.83
N TYR A 161 20.04 6.14 -5.40
CA TYR A 161 20.49 6.92 -6.57
C TYR A 161 20.19 6.12 -7.83
N GLN A 162 19.56 6.75 -8.80
CA GLN A 162 19.41 6.21 -10.13
C GLN A 162 20.49 6.83 -11.03
N ALA A 163 21.22 6.00 -11.75
CA ALA A 163 22.14 6.49 -12.78
C ALA A 163 21.34 7.30 -13.82
N LYS A 164 21.75 8.54 -14.06
CA LYS A 164 21.20 9.39 -15.11
C LYS A 164 21.94 9.12 -16.43
N ASN A 165 21.30 9.40 -17.55
CA ASN A 165 21.98 9.23 -18.82
C ASN A 165 23.14 10.24 -18.92
N ALA A 166 24.22 9.85 -19.64
CA ALA A 166 25.43 10.62 -19.71
C ALA A 166 25.24 12.02 -20.32
N GLU A 167 24.30 12.17 -21.25
CA GLU A 167 23.97 13.45 -21.88
C GLU A 167 23.30 14.41 -20.89
N TYR A 168 22.36 13.92 -20.06
CA TYR A 168 21.75 14.71 -19.01
C TYR A 168 22.78 15.17 -17.97
N LEU A 169 23.68 14.26 -17.55
CA LEU A 169 24.75 14.58 -16.59
C LEU A 169 25.66 15.69 -17.15
N LYS A 170 26.11 15.55 -18.40
CA LYS A 170 27.00 16.51 -19.06
C LYS A 170 26.38 17.91 -19.19
N ASN A 171 25.08 17.98 -19.43
CA ASN A 171 24.37 19.25 -19.63
C ASN A 171 23.89 19.91 -18.36
N SER A 172 23.52 19.13 -17.34
CA SER A 172 22.86 19.63 -16.12
C SER A 172 23.76 19.66 -14.89
N PHE A 173 24.83 18.86 -14.87
CA PHE A 173 25.72 18.73 -13.73
C PHE A 173 27.16 18.98 -14.18
N LYS A 174 27.57 20.24 -14.15
CA LYS A 174 28.87 20.69 -14.66
C LYS A 174 30.00 20.59 -13.63
N ASN A 175 29.67 20.37 -12.37
CA ASN A 175 30.64 20.26 -11.30
C ASN A 175 30.79 18.81 -10.89
N GLU A 176 31.94 18.41 -10.42
CA GLU A 176 32.26 17.06 -9.95
C GLU A 176 33.04 17.14 -8.64
N ASP A 177 32.73 16.23 -7.73
CA ASP A 177 33.50 16.03 -6.50
C ASP A 177 33.70 14.53 -6.24
N SER A 178 34.23 14.19 -5.06
CA SER A 178 34.49 12.77 -4.68
C SER A 178 33.24 11.90 -4.55
N VAL A 179 32.06 12.50 -4.54
CA VAL A 179 30.77 11.78 -4.42
C VAL A 179 30.10 11.63 -5.80
N GLY A 180 30.37 12.53 -6.74
CA GLY A 180 29.84 12.49 -8.11
C GLY A 180 29.56 13.88 -8.69
N ASN A 181 28.84 13.90 -9.82
CA ASN A 181 28.49 15.14 -10.50
C ASN A 181 27.29 15.85 -9.85
N TYR A 182 27.38 17.17 -9.71
CA TYR A 182 26.33 18.01 -9.12
C TYR A 182 26.13 19.32 -9.87
N SER A 183 24.96 19.92 -9.71
CA SER A 183 24.70 21.31 -10.10
C SER A 183 24.72 22.19 -8.85
N LEU A 184 25.35 23.34 -8.92
CA LEU A 184 25.17 24.37 -7.91
C LEU A 184 23.72 24.82 -8.00
N GLY A 185 22.94 24.54 -6.97
CA GLY A 185 21.59 25.13 -6.83
C GLY A 185 21.74 26.65 -6.81
N HIS A 186 20.76 27.38 -7.34
CA HIS A 186 20.69 28.82 -7.11
C HIS A 186 20.63 29.03 -5.60
N LEU A 187 21.65 29.65 -5.03
CA LEU A 187 21.58 30.22 -3.71
C LEU A 187 20.43 31.24 -3.77
N VAL A 188 19.35 30.98 -3.09
CA VAL A 188 18.34 32.01 -2.81
C VAL A 188 19.04 33.00 -1.87
N THR A 189 19.58 34.03 -2.44
CA THR A 189 20.06 35.16 -1.64
C THR A 189 18.83 35.83 -1.04
N GLU A 190 18.89 36.16 0.24
CA GLU A 190 17.79 36.74 1.02
C GLU A 190 17.31 38.14 0.51
N ASN A 191 17.63 38.51 -0.72
CA ASN A 191 17.32 39.77 -1.33
C ASN A 191 16.63 39.65 -2.69
N THR A 192 15.44 38.98 -2.68
CA THR A 192 14.42 39.21 -3.71
C THR A 192 13.02 39.11 -3.14
#